data_98718e7c0da25c3c1250f4be9f6de414
#
_entry.id   98718e7c0da25c3c1250f4be9f6de414
#
_cell.length_a   1.000
_cell.length_b   1.000
_cell.length_c   1.000
_cell.angle_alpha   90.00
_cell.angle_beta   90.00
_cell.angle_gamma   90.00
#
_symmetry.space_group_name_H-M   'P 1'
#
loop_
_entity.id
_entity.type
_entity.pdbx_description
1 polymer ?
#
loop_
_entity_poly.entity_id
_entity_poly.type
_entity_poly.pdbx_seq_one_letter_code
_entity_poly.pdbx_strand_id
1 'polypeptide(L)'
;MVNKAVRTALERLWQDRCSIFIREEVTDPTTHLTDSEEKPLLQDQPCKLSFETLTSTNGDEVATAQQVVKLFLSPDVKVPAGCKIIVTRPNDVERTFTYSRSGEPGVFSNHQEIMLEPFRGWAPNARMIHSHSSISAVVA
;
A
#
# COMPACT_ATOMS: atom_id res chain seq x y z
N MET A 1 -2.27 18.96 19.40
CA MET A 1 -1.67 17.66 19.74
C MET A 1 -2.76 16.69 20.15
N VAL A 2 -2.76 15.51 19.53
CA VAL A 2 -3.82 14.55 19.80
C VAL A 2 -3.52 13.79 21.07
N ASN A 3 -4.55 13.62 21.87
CA ASN A 3 -4.47 12.80 23.06
C ASN A 3 -4.23 11.35 22.66
N LYS A 4 -3.23 10.73 23.27
CA LYS A 4 -2.89 9.33 23.01
C LYS A 4 -4.07 8.40 23.28
N ALA A 5 -4.89 8.72 24.26
CA ALA A 5 -6.07 7.95 24.60
C ALA A 5 -7.09 7.95 23.45
N VAL A 6 -7.24 9.09 22.78
CA VAL A 6 -8.14 9.23 21.64
C VAL A 6 -7.65 8.36 20.48
N ARG A 7 -6.35 8.39 20.23
CA ARG A 7 -5.76 7.55 19.17
C ARG A 7 -5.96 6.07 19.48
N THR A 8 -5.71 5.67 20.71
CA THR A 8 -5.87 4.27 21.11
C THR A 8 -7.32 3.83 20.97
N ALA A 9 -8.26 4.70 21.37
CA ALA A 9 -9.69 4.39 21.23
C ALA A 9 -10.08 4.26 19.76
N LEU A 10 -9.56 5.13 18.90
CA LEU A 10 -9.84 5.07 17.46
C LEU A 10 -9.29 3.78 16.86
N GLU A 11 -8.07 3.42 17.21
CA GLU A 11 -7.42 2.22 16.70
C GLU A 11 -8.14 0.94 17.13
N ARG A 12 -8.80 0.95 18.27
CA ARG A 12 -9.60 -0.20 18.71
C ARG A 12 -10.81 -0.45 17.85
N LEU A 13 -11.27 0.56 17.12
CA LEU A 13 -12.39 0.41 16.19
C LEU A 13 -11.94 -0.21 14.88
N TRP A 14 -10.63 -0.24 14.63
CA TRP A 14 -10.08 -0.77 13.40
C TRP A 14 -9.84 -2.27 13.56
N GLN A 15 -10.68 -3.06 12.93
CA GLN A 15 -10.63 -4.51 13.06
C GLN A 15 -9.81 -5.20 11.98
N ASP A 16 -9.50 -4.48 10.93
CA ASP A 16 -8.65 -5.04 9.88
C ASP A 16 -7.20 -5.00 10.33
N ARG A 17 -6.39 -5.86 9.72
CA ARG A 17 -4.96 -5.93 9.99
C ARG A 17 -4.20 -5.78 8.70
N CYS A 18 -3.12 -5.02 8.71
CA CYS A 18 -2.29 -4.89 7.53
C CYS A 18 -0.84 -5.21 7.83
N SER A 19 -0.18 -5.73 6.82
CA SER A 19 1.26 -5.95 6.82
C SER A 19 1.83 -5.26 5.61
N ILE A 20 2.98 -4.61 5.79
CA ILE A 20 3.60 -3.83 4.75
C ILE A 20 4.94 -4.46 4.42
N PHE A 21 5.17 -4.70 3.15
CA PHE A 21 6.40 -5.31 2.67
C PHE A 21 7.11 -4.36 1.71
N ILE A 22 8.43 -4.37 1.78
CA ILE A 22 9.27 -3.63 0.86
C ILE A 22 10.22 -4.61 0.19
N ARG A 23 10.81 -4.17 -0.90
CA ARG A 23 11.81 -4.95 -1.60
C ARG A 23 13.15 -4.26 -1.45
N GLU A 24 14.13 -5.01 -0.97
CA GLU A 24 15.48 -4.51 -0.77
C GLU A 24 16.47 -5.27 -1.63
N GLU A 25 17.52 -4.57 -2.05
CA GLU A 25 18.64 -5.22 -2.72
C GLU A 25 19.57 -5.81 -1.67
N VAL A 26 19.95 -7.05 -1.88
CA VAL A 26 20.90 -7.76 -1.01
C VAL A 26 22.06 -8.23 -1.86
N THR A 27 23.26 -7.89 -1.46
CA THR A 27 24.47 -8.32 -2.14
C THR A 27 25.12 -9.45 -1.36
N ASP A 28 25.32 -10.58 -2.03
CA ASP A 28 26.01 -11.72 -1.42
C ASP A 28 27.49 -11.38 -1.26
N PRO A 29 28.01 -11.42 -0.04
CA PRO A 29 29.43 -11.08 0.19
C PRO A 29 30.40 -12.10 -0.42
N THR A 30 29.93 -13.30 -0.71
CA THR A 30 30.77 -14.35 -1.30
C THR A 30 30.82 -14.27 -2.81
N THR A 31 29.66 -14.12 -3.44
CA THR A 31 29.57 -14.10 -4.90
C THR A 31 29.53 -12.70 -5.48
N HIS A 32 29.32 -11.68 -4.65
CA HIS A 32 29.15 -10.28 -5.05
C HIS A 32 27.96 -10.08 -5.99
N LEU A 33 27.03 -11.03 -6.02
CA LEU A 33 25.81 -10.89 -6.79
C LEU A 33 24.78 -10.13 -5.97
N THR A 34 24.07 -9.24 -6.64
CA THR A 34 22.99 -8.46 -6.04
C THR A 34 21.67 -9.06 -6.43
N ASP A 35 20.85 -9.35 -5.44
CA ASP A 35 19.50 -9.86 -5.63
C ASP A 35 18.53 -9.00 -4.85
N SER A 36 17.25 -9.19 -5.08
CA SER A 36 16.21 -8.45 -4.38
C SER A 36 15.42 -9.39 -3.50
N GLU A 37 15.16 -8.95 -2.28
CA GLU A 37 14.36 -9.71 -1.34
C GLU A 37 13.17 -8.89 -0.85
N GLU A 38 12.04 -9.56 -0.71
CA GLU A 38 10.86 -8.97 -0.09
C GLU A 38 11.01 -9.11 1.43
N LYS A 39 10.91 -7.99 2.12
CA LYS A 39 11.04 -7.97 3.58
C LYS A 39 9.85 -7.30 4.23
N PRO A 40 9.37 -7.83 5.35
CA PRO A 40 8.33 -7.15 6.09
C PRO A 40 8.87 -5.89 6.75
N LEU A 41 8.21 -4.78 6.51
CA LEU A 41 8.48 -3.53 7.20
C LEU A 41 7.65 -3.45 8.45
N LEU A 42 6.43 -3.98 8.40
CA LEU A 42 5.46 -3.91 9.47
C LEU A 42 4.51 -5.09 9.33
N GLN A 43 4.12 -5.68 10.45
CA GLN A 43 3.19 -6.80 10.46
C GLN A 43 2.08 -6.59 11.48
N ASP A 44 0.89 -7.07 11.15
CA ASP A 44 -0.26 -7.08 12.05
C ASP A 44 -0.64 -5.72 12.62
N GLN A 45 -0.55 -4.68 11.79
CA GLN A 45 -0.91 -3.34 12.20
C GLN A 45 -2.43 -3.15 12.14
N PRO A 46 -3.06 -2.64 13.23
CA PRO A 46 -4.47 -2.30 13.17
C PRO A 46 -4.74 -1.26 12.09
N CYS A 47 -5.79 -1.48 11.32
CA CYS A 47 -6.16 -0.58 10.24
C CYS A 47 -7.63 -0.75 9.90
N LYS A 48 -8.11 0.12 9.02
CA LYS A 48 -9.45 0.01 8.47
C LYS A 48 -9.37 0.17 6.97
N LEU A 49 -9.86 -0.82 6.24
CA LEU A 49 -9.96 -0.77 4.79
C LEU A 49 -11.35 -0.30 4.41
N SER A 50 -11.43 0.75 3.63
CA SER A 50 -12.70 1.36 3.24
C SER A 50 -12.83 1.38 1.72
N PHE A 51 -14.01 0.99 1.25
CA PHE A 51 -14.35 1.02 -0.16
C PHE A 51 -15.43 2.08 -0.37
N GLU A 52 -15.17 3.04 -1.25
CA GLU A 52 -16.12 4.09 -1.56
C GLU A 52 -16.40 4.09 -3.07
N THR A 53 -17.63 4.36 -3.43
CA THR A 53 -17.99 4.52 -4.83
C THR A 53 -18.24 6.00 -5.10
N LEU A 54 -17.44 6.55 -6.03
CA LEU A 54 -17.62 7.93 -6.48
C LEU A 54 -18.36 7.92 -7.80
N THR A 55 -19.38 8.74 -7.90
CA THR A 55 -20.17 8.88 -9.12
C THR A 55 -19.99 10.28 -9.68
N SER A 56 -19.71 10.39 -10.96
CA SER A 56 -19.60 11.68 -11.62
C SER A 56 -20.40 11.68 -12.92
N THR A 57 -20.94 12.83 -13.25
CA THR A 57 -21.65 13.05 -14.50
C THR A 57 -21.07 14.29 -15.18
N ASN A 58 -20.97 14.23 -16.51
CA ASN A 58 -20.51 15.35 -17.31
C ASN A 58 -21.67 15.82 -18.19
N GLY A 59 -22.46 16.74 -17.66
CA GLY A 59 -23.61 17.26 -18.41
C GLY A 59 -24.63 16.16 -18.72
N ASP A 60 -24.86 15.96 -19.99
CA ASP A 60 -25.83 14.96 -20.45
C ASP A 60 -25.25 13.57 -20.59
N GLU A 61 -24.01 13.39 -20.22
CA GLU A 61 -23.37 12.09 -20.35
C GLU A 61 -23.82 11.12 -19.26
N VAL A 62 -23.59 9.84 -19.55
CA VAL A 62 -23.87 8.79 -18.57
C VAL A 62 -22.99 8.95 -17.35
N ALA A 63 -23.60 8.78 -16.19
CA ALA A 63 -22.85 8.81 -14.94
C ALA A 63 -21.82 7.68 -14.91
N THR A 64 -20.60 8.01 -14.51
CA THR A 64 -19.55 7.03 -14.30
C THR A 64 -19.38 6.78 -12.81
N ALA A 65 -19.21 5.50 -12.45
CA ALA A 65 -18.95 5.11 -11.08
C ALA A 65 -17.53 4.58 -10.97
N GLN A 66 -16.81 5.03 -9.97
CA GLN A 66 -15.45 4.59 -9.72
C GLN A 66 -15.32 4.18 -8.26
N GLN A 67 -14.75 3.01 -8.04
CA GLN A 67 -14.46 2.57 -6.68
C GLN A 67 -13.13 3.14 -6.22
N VAL A 68 -13.13 3.69 -5.02
CA VAL A 68 -11.93 4.22 -4.38
C VAL A 68 -11.69 3.40 -3.13
N VAL A 69 -10.45 3.00 -2.93
CA VAL A 69 -10.05 2.19 -1.78
C VAL A 69 -9.13 3.02 -0.90
N LYS A 70 -9.46 3.12 0.38
CA LYS A 70 -8.66 3.87 1.35
C LYS A 70 -8.28 2.99 2.51
N LEU A 71 -7.09 3.21 3.03
CA LEU A 71 -6.61 2.56 4.23
C LEU A 71 -6.42 3.61 5.33
N PHE A 72 -7.04 3.37 6.47
CA PHE A 72 -6.89 4.20 7.66
C PHE A 72 -5.99 3.48 8.65
N LEU A 73 -4.96 4.14 9.12
CA LEU A 73 -4.07 3.57 10.13
C LEU A 73 -3.39 4.67 10.94
N SER A 74 -2.59 4.25 11.91
CA SER A 74 -1.88 5.19 12.79
C SER A 74 -1.00 6.15 12.00
N PRO A 75 -0.99 7.44 12.34
CA PRO A 75 -0.17 8.42 11.62
C PRO A 75 1.33 8.22 11.80
N ASP A 76 1.72 7.41 12.77
CA ASP A 76 3.14 7.14 13.04
C ASP A 76 3.72 6.09 12.08
N VAL A 77 2.87 5.36 11.39
CA VAL A 77 3.32 4.31 10.47
C VAL A 77 3.74 4.93 9.15
N LYS A 78 4.93 4.58 8.70
CA LYS A 78 5.42 5.01 7.39
C LYS A 78 5.06 3.98 6.34
N VAL A 79 4.44 4.45 5.28
CA VAL A 79 4.03 3.58 4.17
C VAL A 79 4.76 4.07 2.92
N PRO A 80 5.88 3.43 2.56
CA PRO A 80 6.67 3.89 1.41
C PRO A 80 5.94 3.73 0.09
N ALA A 81 6.29 4.55 -0.88
CA ALA A 81 5.79 4.40 -2.23
C ALA A 81 6.27 3.06 -2.80
N GLY A 82 5.42 2.40 -3.55
CA GLY A 82 5.77 1.13 -4.19
C GLY A 82 5.78 -0.08 -3.26
N CYS A 83 5.42 0.09 -2.00
CA CYS A 83 5.36 -1.03 -1.07
C CYS A 83 4.18 -1.95 -1.39
N LYS A 84 4.24 -3.16 -0.85
CA LYS A 84 3.13 -4.10 -0.94
C LYS A 84 2.40 -4.09 0.40
N ILE A 85 1.11 -3.87 0.35
CA ILE A 85 0.26 -3.80 1.55
C ILE A 85 -0.73 -4.95 1.49
N ILE A 86 -0.65 -5.85 2.45
CA ILE A 86 -1.58 -6.96 2.56
C ILE A 86 -2.53 -6.66 3.71
N VAL A 87 -3.80 -6.58 3.41
CA VAL A 87 -4.83 -6.30 4.41
C VAL A 87 -5.68 -7.54 4.60
N THR A 88 -5.84 -7.95 5.85
CA THR A 88 -6.69 -9.08 6.21
C THR A 88 -7.89 -8.55 6.98
N ARG A 89 -9.07 -8.92 6.52
CA ARG A 89 -10.33 -8.55 7.18
C ARG A 89 -10.90 -9.79 7.88
N PRO A 90 -10.81 -9.86 9.20
CA PRO A 90 -11.27 -11.03 9.97
C PRO A 90 -12.78 -10.97 10.22
N ASN A 91 -13.55 -11.29 9.20
CA ASN A 91 -15.00 -11.43 9.33
C ASN A 91 -15.36 -12.92 9.33
N ASP A 92 -16.62 -13.23 9.11
CA ASP A 92 -17.09 -14.61 9.05
C ASP A 92 -16.27 -15.46 8.07
N VAL A 93 -15.86 -14.84 6.98
CA VAL A 93 -14.92 -15.44 6.05
C VAL A 93 -13.73 -14.51 5.94
N GLU A 94 -12.59 -15.01 6.38
CA GLU A 94 -11.37 -14.23 6.31
C GLU A 94 -11.04 -13.86 4.86
N ARG A 95 -10.84 -12.58 4.62
CA ARG A 95 -10.53 -12.07 3.28
C ARG A 95 -9.23 -11.30 3.32
N THR A 96 -8.41 -11.55 2.31
CA THR A 96 -7.10 -10.90 2.17
C THR A 96 -7.06 -10.11 0.87
N PHE A 97 -6.60 -8.88 0.98
CA PHE A 97 -6.47 -7.95 -0.14
C PHE A 97 -5.02 -7.51 -0.26
N THR A 98 -4.54 -7.36 -1.49
CA THR A 98 -3.16 -6.95 -1.72
C THR A 98 -3.16 -5.67 -2.56
N TYR A 99 -2.58 -4.63 -1.98
CA TYR A 99 -2.59 -3.29 -2.57
C TYR A 99 -1.20 -2.67 -2.53
N SER A 100 -1.09 -1.53 -3.19
CA SER A 100 0.05 -0.63 -3.08
C SER A 100 -0.44 0.78 -2.81
N ARG A 101 0.45 1.64 -2.33
CA ARG A 101 0.10 3.02 -2.06
C ARG A 101 -0.05 3.79 -3.37
N SER A 102 -1.14 4.53 -3.47
CA SER A 102 -1.40 5.42 -4.60
C SER A 102 -1.34 6.86 -4.11
N GLY A 103 -0.41 7.64 -4.63
CA GLY A 103 -0.25 9.03 -4.23
C GLY A 103 0.36 9.20 -2.84
N GLU A 104 0.23 10.38 -2.30
CA GLU A 104 0.75 10.71 -0.98
C GLU A 104 -0.27 10.44 0.11
N PRO A 105 0.17 9.95 1.28
CA PRO A 105 -0.74 9.78 2.41
C PRO A 105 -1.22 11.12 2.93
N GLY A 106 -2.50 11.19 3.31
CA GLY A 106 -3.03 12.32 4.03
C GLY A 106 -2.86 12.08 5.52
N VAL A 107 -1.91 12.75 6.14
CA VAL A 107 -1.58 12.54 7.55
C VAL A 107 -2.31 13.55 8.42
N PHE A 108 -3.09 13.03 9.37
CA PHE A 108 -3.81 13.83 10.34
C PHE A 108 -3.26 13.54 11.73
N SER A 109 -3.73 14.26 12.73
CA SER A 109 -3.20 14.12 14.07
C SER A 109 -3.52 12.77 14.73
N ASN A 110 -4.64 12.17 14.37
CA ASN A 110 -5.08 10.92 15.00
C ASN A 110 -5.11 9.72 14.05
N HIS A 111 -4.86 9.93 12.76
CA HIS A 111 -4.83 8.85 11.78
C HIS A 111 -4.16 9.35 10.50
N GLN A 112 -3.92 8.43 9.59
CA GLN A 112 -3.58 8.80 8.22
C GLN A 112 -4.49 8.05 7.26
N GLU A 113 -4.73 8.65 6.11
CA GLU A 113 -5.55 8.08 5.05
C GLU A 113 -4.67 7.85 3.83
N ILE A 114 -4.65 6.63 3.36
CA ILE A 114 -3.82 6.25 2.22
C ILE A 114 -4.72 5.73 1.12
N MET A 115 -4.63 6.36 -0.05
CA MET A 115 -5.31 5.85 -1.23
C MET A 115 -4.56 4.62 -1.71
N LEU A 116 -5.30 3.59 -2.07
CA LEU A 116 -4.73 2.32 -2.49
C LEU A 116 -5.05 2.01 -3.94
N GLU A 117 -4.14 1.30 -4.57
CA GLU A 117 -4.33 0.75 -5.91
C GLU A 117 -3.90 -0.71 -5.89
N PRO A 118 -4.34 -1.54 -6.84
CA PRO A 118 -3.91 -2.93 -6.86
C PRO A 118 -2.41 -3.06 -6.94
N PHE A 119 -1.85 -3.99 -6.19
CA PHE A 119 -0.42 -4.27 -6.27
C PHE A 119 -0.15 -5.02 -7.57
N ARG A 120 0.71 -4.48 -8.41
CA ARG A 120 1.01 -5.03 -9.74
C ARG A 120 2.39 -5.67 -9.82
N GLY A 121 2.94 -6.01 -8.68
CA GLY A 121 4.28 -6.57 -8.61
C GLY A 121 5.32 -5.49 -8.29
N TRP A 122 6.52 -5.94 -8.07
CA TRP A 122 7.62 -5.04 -7.75
C TRP A 122 8.12 -4.35 -9.02
N ALA A 123 8.47 -3.08 -8.87
CA ALA A 123 9.08 -2.35 -9.97
C ALA A 123 10.41 -3.02 -10.34
N PRO A 124 10.77 -3.04 -11.63
CA PRO A 124 12.05 -3.58 -12.04
C PRO A 124 13.19 -2.82 -11.36
N ASN A 125 14.25 -3.55 -11.02
CA ASN A 125 15.46 -2.95 -10.51
C ASN A 125 16.02 -1.98 -11.54
N ALA A 126 16.45 -0.78 -11.12
CA ALA A 126 17.00 0.23 -12.01
C ALA A 126 18.17 -0.32 -12.83
N ARG A 127 18.99 -1.19 -12.22
CA ARG A 127 20.11 -1.81 -12.92
C ARG A 127 19.61 -2.73 -14.04
N MET A 128 18.54 -3.48 -13.80
CA MET A 128 17.93 -4.34 -14.81
C MET A 128 17.37 -3.51 -15.96
N ILE A 129 16.69 -2.44 -15.64
CA ILE A 129 16.15 -1.54 -16.66
C ILE A 129 17.30 -1.00 -17.51
N HIS A 130 18.37 -0.60 -16.87
CA HIS A 130 19.50 -0.01 -17.55
C HIS A 130 20.25 -1.01 -18.43
N SER A 131 20.45 -2.22 -17.92
CA SER A 131 21.14 -3.26 -18.69
C SER A 131 20.30 -3.74 -19.87
N HIS A 132 19.01 -3.60 -19.80
CA HIS A 132 18.11 -4.00 -20.86
C HIS A 132 17.62 -2.83 -21.70
N SER A 133 18.28 -1.70 -21.61
CA SER A 133 17.80 -0.51 -22.27
C SER A 133 17.56 -0.68 -23.76
N SER A 134 18.41 -1.42 -24.41
CA SER A 134 18.23 -1.74 -25.83
C SER A 134 17.14 -2.75 -26.07
N ILE A 135 16.92 -3.62 -25.10
CA ILE A 135 15.95 -4.70 -25.20
C ILE A 135 14.69 -4.34 -24.44
N SER A 136 14.85 -3.63 -23.38
CA SER A 136 13.75 -3.28 -22.53
C SER A 136 12.72 -2.42 -23.21
N ALA A 137 13.17 -1.69 -24.20
CA ALA A 137 12.22 -0.99 -25.03
C ALA A 137 11.18 -1.97 -25.52
N VAL A 138 11.59 -3.17 -25.66
CA VAL A 138 10.73 -4.26 -26.11
C VAL A 138 9.87 -4.75 -24.96
N VAL A 139 10.45 -4.80 -23.80
CA VAL A 139 9.77 -5.33 -22.64
C VAL A 139 8.79 -4.33 -22.08
N ALA A 140 9.04 -3.11 -22.34
CA ALA A 140 8.19 -2.04 -21.85
C ALA A 140 6.73 -2.31 -22.13
#